data_5fa450634ed2e0ff58e86e1b6135a308
#
_entry.id   5fa450634ed2e0ff58e86e1b6135a308
#
_cell.length_a   1.000
_cell.length_b   1.000
_cell.length_c   1.000
_cell.angle_alpha   90.00
_cell.angle_beta   90.00
_cell.angle_gamma   90.00
#
_symmetry.space_group_name_H-M   'P 1'
#
loop_
_entity.id
_entity.type
_entity.pdbx_description
1 polymer ?
#
loop_
_entity_poly.entity_id
_entity_poly.type
_entity_poly.pdbx_seq_one_letter_code
_entity_poly.pdbx_strand_id
1 'polypeptide(L)'
;MVGAGVGGATAAKYLKLFNKNLDVTLIDRNPNFIRHYGSSELITGAVTMEDLTVSYDALSDRYGVRVVRDTIVGLDADRRTVIGEKGRYAYDKLIVSPGIELLYEGIPGYSAELAATKIPSGWIAGPQTQLLADQLKAMPQGGTFCLVAPPNPYRCPPGPYERAALVTEWCAKHNPTAKIIVTDPKNNFVTDETMLLGWNRLYGFSIPADYKARLDKYASPARPDCRLEWVQEKQGGRPLAIDAS
;
A
#
# COMPACT_ATOMS: atom_id res chain seq x y z
N MET A 1 -9.99 -22.64 2.18
CA MET A 1 -9.56 -21.31 2.67
C MET A 1 -9.85 -20.30 1.58
N VAL A 2 -10.31 -19.10 1.93
CA VAL A 2 -10.63 -18.02 1.00
C VAL A 2 -9.63 -16.88 1.17
N GLY A 3 -8.99 -16.50 0.07
CA GLY A 3 -7.96 -15.47 -0.01
C GLY A 3 -6.54 -16.03 0.17
N ALA A 4 -5.70 -15.86 -0.85
CA ALA A 4 -4.32 -16.34 -0.92
C ALA A 4 -3.28 -15.22 -0.74
N GLY A 5 -3.66 -14.14 -0.06
CA GLY A 5 -2.71 -13.15 0.43
C GLY A 5 -1.81 -13.71 1.52
N VAL A 6 -1.06 -12.83 2.20
CA VAL A 6 -0.10 -13.23 3.26
C VAL A 6 -0.74 -14.13 4.31
N GLY A 7 -1.94 -13.75 4.81
CA GLY A 7 -2.63 -14.53 5.85
C GLY A 7 -3.02 -15.93 5.38
N GLY A 8 -3.76 -16.03 4.28
CA GLY A 8 -4.26 -17.31 3.78
C GLY A 8 -3.15 -18.23 3.27
N ALA A 9 -2.22 -17.73 2.47
CA ALA A 9 -1.09 -18.53 1.98
C ALA A 9 -0.21 -19.06 3.12
N THR A 10 0.08 -18.22 4.12
CA THR A 10 0.81 -18.63 5.32
C THR A 10 0.06 -19.70 6.10
N ALA A 11 -1.22 -19.48 6.37
CA ALA A 11 -2.04 -20.45 7.09
C ALA A 11 -2.12 -21.80 6.34
N ALA A 12 -2.32 -21.79 5.01
CA ALA A 12 -2.34 -23.00 4.19
C ALA A 12 -1.04 -23.80 4.29
N LYS A 13 0.11 -23.09 4.17
CA LYS A 13 1.43 -23.70 4.32
C LYS A 13 1.61 -24.35 5.69
N TYR A 14 1.32 -23.61 6.76
CA TYR A 14 1.57 -24.13 8.12
C TYR A 14 0.59 -25.25 8.50
N LEU A 15 -0.64 -25.24 8.04
CA LEU A 15 -1.56 -26.38 8.23
C LEU A 15 -0.97 -27.66 7.63
N LYS A 16 -0.41 -27.60 6.42
CA LYS A 16 0.24 -28.76 5.79
C LYS A 16 1.56 -29.14 6.47
N LEU A 17 2.29 -28.20 7.03
CA LEU A 17 3.51 -28.49 7.82
C LEU A 17 3.18 -29.20 9.13
N PHE A 18 2.13 -28.77 9.82
CA PHE A 18 1.71 -29.41 11.10
C PHE A 18 1.03 -30.74 10.89
N ASN A 19 0.25 -30.89 9.81
CA ASN A 19 -0.39 -32.17 9.49
C ASN A 19 -0.53 -32.34 7.97
N LYS A 20 0.34 -33.18 7.41
CA LYS A 20 0.38 -33.47 5.97
C LYS A 20 -0.90 -34.14 5.44
N ASN A 21 -1.69 -34.80 6.32
CA ASN A 21 -2.91 -35.50 5.95
C ASN A 21 -4.13 -34.59 5.79
N LEU A 22 -4.03 -33.30 6.16
CA LEU A 22 -5.11 -32.37 5.93
C LEU A 22 -5.31 -32.14 4.43
N ASP A 23 -6.57 -32.18 3.98
CA ASP A 23 -6.95 -31.67 2.66
C ASP A 23 -7.11 -30.14 2.77
N VAL A 24 -6.17 -29.40 2.21
CA VAL A 24 -6.14 -27.95 2.26
C VAL A 24 -6.37 -27.37 0.87
N THR A 25 -7.53 -26.74 0.68
CA THR A 25 -7.86 -26.00 -0.53
C THR A 25 -7.76 -24.51 -0.26
N LEU A 26 -6.97 -23.78 -1.06
CA LEU A 26 -6.78 -22.33 -1.04
C LEU A 26 -7.40 -21.73 -2.30
N ILE A 27 -8.34 -20.82 -2.13
CA ILE A 27 -9.11 -20.22 -3.24
C ILE A 27 -8.79 -18.75 -3.33
N ASP A 28 -8.37 -18.27 -4.50
CA ASP A 28 -8.15 -16.85 -4.80
C ASP A 28 -8.56 -16.53 -6.23
N ARG A 29 -8.97 -15.29 -6.46
CA ARG A 29 -9.31 -14.79 -7.80
C ARG A 29 -8.09 -14.51 -8.66
N ASN A 30 -6.96 -14.19 -8.04
CA ASN A 30 -5.74 -13.81 -8.73
C ASN A 30 -4.87 -15.03 -9.03
N PRO A 31 -4.16 -15.06 -10.16
CA PRO A 31 -3.26 -16.16 -10.50
C PRO A 31 -1.97 -16.18 -9.66
N ASN A 32 -1.56 -15.03 -9.16
CA ASN A 32 -0.34 -14.83 -8.37
C ASN A 32 -0.61 -13.85 -7.24
N PHE A 33 0.22 -13.89 -6.21
CA PHE A 33 0.26 -12.88 -5.17
C PHE A 33 1.23 -11.76 -5.58
N ILE A 34 0.78 -10.51 -5.56
CA ILE A 34 1.65 -9.35 -5.71
C ILE A 34 1.94 -8.80 -4.32
N ARG A 35 3.21 -8.80 -3.92
CA ARG A 35 3.62 -8.30 -2.61
C ARG A 35 3.35 -6.81 -2.49
N HIS A 36 2.51 -6.41 -1.56
CA HIS A 36 2.27 -5.00 -1.27
C HIS A 36 3.40 -4.39 -0.42
N TYR A 37 4.05 -5.15 0.45
CA TYR A 37 5.29 -4.74 1.10
C TYR A 37 6.42 -4.74 0.05
N GLY A 38 7.20 -3.66 0.02
CA GLY A 38 8.17 -3.38 -1.03
C GLY A 38 7.57 -2.74 -2.30
N SER A 39 6.25 -2.59 -2.42
CA SER A 39 5.65 -1.95 -3.61
C SER A 39 6.01 -0.47 -3.76
N SER A 40 6.31 0.21 -2.67
CA SER A 40 6.83 1.59 -2.71
C SER A 40 8.19 1.68 -3.41
N GLU A 41 9.00 0.64 -3.35
CA GLU A 41 10.31 0.56 -4.03
C GLU A 41 10.16 0.45 -5.55
N LEU A 42 9.05 -0.14 -6.03
CA LEU A 42 8.75 -0.18 -7.47
C LEU A 42 8.49 1.23 -8.02
N ILE A 43 7.83 2.10 -7.23
CA ILE A 43 7.53 3.48 -7.66
C ILE A 43 8.81 4.22 -8.03
N THR A 44 9.89 3.98 -7.30
CA THR A 44 11.21 4.59 -7.54
C THR A 44 12.11 3.76 -8.46
N GLY A 45 11.66 2.57 -8.88
CA GLY A 45 12.40 1.70 -9.79
C GLY A 45 13.48 0.84 -9.13
N ALA A 46 13.49 0.73 -7.79
CA ALA A 46 14.43 -0.14 -7.07
C ALA A 46 14.11 -1.63 -7.22
N VAL A 47 12.84 -1.96 -7.47
CA VAL A 47 12.38 -3.31 -7.82
C VAL A 47 11.43 -3.26 -9.01
N THR A 48 11.22 -4.40 -9.67
CA THR A 48 10.28 -4.57 -10.78
C THR A 48 8.96 -5.19 -10.33
N MET A 49 7.95 -5.19 -11.18
CA MET A 49 6.70 -5.91 -10.92
C MET A 49 6.93 -7.42 -10.84
N GLU A 50 7.89 -7.95 -11.59
CA GLU A 50 8.28 -9.37 -11.55
C GLU A 50 8.84 -9.72 -10.17
N ASP A 51 9.73 -8.89 -9.61
CA ASP A 51 10.27 -9.08 -8.26
C ASP A 51 9.19 -9.09 -7.17
N LEU A 52 8.09 -8.38 -7.39
CA LEU A 52 6.95 -8.33 -6.46
C LEU A 52 5.96 -9.48 -6.66
N THR A 53 6.00 -10.17 -7.81
CA THR A 53 5.04 -11.21 -8.16
C THR A 53 5.49 -12.57 -7.64
N VAL A 54 4.65 -13.22 -6.85
CA VAL A 54 4.93 -14.54 -6.26
C VAL A 54 3.90 -15.54 -6.73
N SER A 55 4.35 -16.61 -7.39
CA SER A 55 3.51 -17.74 -7.78
C SER A 55 3.04 -18.55 -6.57
N TYR A 56 1.88 -19.18 -6.70
CA TYR A 56 1.37 -20.15 -5.73
C TYR A 56 1.92 -21.58 -5.92
N ASP A 57 2.73 -21.83 -6.95
CA ASP A 57 3.20 -23.17 -7.32
C ASP A 57 3.93 -23.86 -6.15
N ALA A 58 4.74 -23.12 -5.40
CA ALA A 58 5.42 -23.66 -4.24
C ALA A 58 4.45 -24.18 -3.16
N LEU A 59 3.24 -23.62 -3.04
CA LEU A 59 2.22 -24.12 -2.11
C LEU A 59 1.68 -25.47 -2.57
N SER A 60 1.49 -25.64 -3.87
CA SER A 60 1.04 -26.92 -4.46
C SER A 60 2.17 -27.96 -4.44
N ASP A 61 3.33 -27.63 -5.01
CA ASP A 61 4.39 -28.59 -5.29
C ASP A 61 5.11 -29.07 -4.02
N ARG A 62 5.37 -28.16 -3.08
CA ARG A 62 6.14 -28.49 -1.86
C ARG A 62 5.27 -28.89 -0.69
N TYR A 63 4.07 -28.35 -0.61
CA TYR A 63 3.20 -28.54 0.57
C TYR A 63 1.92 -29.31 0.26
N GLY A 64 1.61 -29.58 -1.01
CA GLY A 64 0.38 -30.30 -1.41
C GLY A 64 -0.89 -29.52 -1.10
N VAL A 65 -0.86 -28.19 -1.16
CA VAL A 65 -2.05 -27.34 -1.06
C VAL A 65 -2.74 -27.31 -2.42
N ARG A 66 -4.03 -27.59 -2.46
CA ARG A 66 -4.82 -27.44 -3.68
C ARG A 66 -5.17 -25.98 -3.90
N VAL A 67 -4.52 -25.31 -4.85
CA VAL A 67 -4.81 -23.92 -5.21
C VAL A 67 -5.89 -23.88 -6.28
N VAL A 68 -6.95 -23.11 -6.06
CA VAL A 68 -8.09 -22.95 -6.97
C VAL A 68 -8.25 -21.48 -7.33
N ARG A 69 -8.30 -21.19 -8.62
CA ARG A 69 -8.57 -19.84 -9.13
C ARG A 69 -10.07 -19.62 -9.33
N ASP A 70 -10.69 -18.96 -8.33
CA ASP A 70 -12.11 -18.62 -8.37
C ASP A 70 -12.39 -17.34 -7.56
N THR A 71 -13.44 -16.61 -7.95
CA THR A 71 -13.96 -15.46 -7.20
C THR A 71 -15.06 -15.95 -6.28
N ILE A 72 -14.89 -15.74 -4.97
CA ILE A 72 -15.90 -16.14 -3.97
C ILE A 72 -16.95 -15.03 -3.88
N VAL A 73 -18.20 -15.41 -4.09
CA VAL A 73 -19.36 -14.52 -4.12
C VAL A 73 -20.34 -14.77 -2.97
N GLY A 74 -20.13 -15.83 -2.19
CA GLY A 74 -21.04 -16.13 -1.08
C GLY A 74 -20.54 -17.23 -0.15
N LEU A 75 -21.26 -17.37 0.97
CA LEU A 75 -21.04 -18.39 1.98
C LEU A 75 -22.38 -18.89 2.49
N ASP A 76 -22.59 -20.21 2.41
CA ASP A 76 -23.67 -20.93 3.09
C ASP A 76 -23.06 -21.62 4.32
N ALA A 77 -23.18 -20.96 5.47
CA ALA A 77 -22.57 -21.45 6.70
C ALA A 77 -23.27 -22.71 7.24
N ASP A 78 -24.58 -22.84 7.06
CA ASP A 78 -25.37 -23.96 7.54
C ASP A 78 -25.01 -25.24 6.78
N ARG A 79 -24.83 -25.12 5.47
CA ARG A 79 -24.39 -26.23 4.61
C ARG A 79 -22.87 -26.36 4.51
N ARG A 80 -22.11 -25.54 5.21
CA ARG A 80 -20.64 -25.48 5.16
C ARG A 80 -20.11 -25.45 3.74
N THR A 81 -20.62 -24.52 2.94
CA THR A 81 -20.28 -24.40 1.52
C THR A 81 -19.90 -22.99 1.17
N VAL A 82 -18.72 -22.82 0.61
CA VAL A 82 -18.26 -21.56 -0.02
C VAL A 82 -18.76 -21.55 -1.47
N ILE A 83 -19.33 -20.43 -1.90
CA ILE A 83 -19.93 -20.25 -3.23
C ILE A 83 -19.00 -19.37 -4.07
N GLY A 84 -18.45 -19.92 -5.12
CA GLY A 84 -17.67 -19.23 -6.12
C GLY A 84 -18.44 -19.03 -7.42
N GLU A 85 -17.90 -18.19 -8.31
CA GLU A 85 -18.44 -18.01 -9.67
C GLU A 85 -18.36 -19.29 -10.49
N LYS A 86 -17.31 -20.10 -10.27
CA LYS A 86 -17.03 -21.32 -11.04
C LYS A 86 -17.45 -22.60 -10.34
N GLY A 87 -17.74 -22.56 -9.03
CA GLY A 87 -18.06 -23.78 -8.30
C GLY A 87 -18.51 -23.57 -6.88
N ARG A 88 -18.83 -24.70 -6.23
CA ARG A 88 -19.18 -24.77 -4.81
C ARG A 88 -18.16 -25.62 -4.09
N TYR A 89 -17.70 -25.19 -2.92
CA TYR A 89 -16.61 -25.80 -2.17
C TYR A 89 -17.09 -26.13 -0.76
N ALA A 90 -17.34 -27.41 -0.49
CA ALA A 90 -17.66 -27.87 0.85
C ALA A 90 -16.43 -27.81 1.76
N TYR A 91 -16.64 -27.61 3.05
CA TYR A 91 -15.56 -27.54 4.04
C TYR A 91 -15.97 -28.11 5.40
N ASP A 92 -15.02 -28.67 6.12
CA ASP A 92 -15.15 -29.01 7.55
C ASP A 92 -14.78 -27.78 8.42
N LYS A 93 -13.71 -27.09 8.06
CA LYS A 93 -13.24 -25.86 8.67
C LYS A 93 -12.94 -24.82 7.61
N LEU A 94 -13.35 -23.58 7.84
CA LEU A 94 -13.15 -22.47 6.94
C LEU A 94 -12.25 -21.41 7.57
N ILE A 95 -11.24 -20.97 6.83
CA ILE A 95 -10.44 -19.77 7.14
C ILE A 95 -10.74 -18.74 6.05
N VAL A 96 -11.12 -17.53 6.47
CA VAL A 96 -11.46 -16.42 5.57
C VAL A 96 -10.40 -15.33 5.75
N SER A 97 -9.67 -15.02 4.68
CA SER A 97 -8.58 -14.05 4.65
C SER A 97 -8.63 -13.19 3.38
N PRO A 98 -9.74 -12.44 3.16
CA PRO A 98 -10.03 -11.78 1.88
C PRO A 98 -9.19 -10.52 1.63
N GLY A 99 -8.47 -10.03 2.63
CA GLY A 99 -7.73 -8.78 2.56
C GLY A 99 -8.58 -7.56 2.91
N ILE A 100 -8.36 -6.47 2.20
CA ILE A 100 -9.08 -5.20 2.37
C ILE A 100 -9.71 -4.76 1.05
N GLU A 101 -10.71 -3.92 1.17
CA GLU A 101 -11.27 -3.12 0.10
C GLU A 101 -11.00 -1.62 0.35
N LEU A 102 -10.87 -0.84 -0.72
CA LEU A 102 -10.67 0.60 -0.63
C LEU A 102 -12.02 1.31 -0.77
N LEU A 103 -12.30 2.22 0.16
CA LEU A 103 -13.49 3.06 0.14
C LEU A 103 -13.17 4.34 -0.65
N TYR A 104 -13.26 4.27 -1.97
CA TYR A 104 -12.92 5.39 -2.85
C TYR A 104 -13.81 6.61 -2.60
N GLU A 105 -15.09 6.40 -2.29
CA GLU A 105 -16.07 7.42 -1.97
C GLU A 105 -15.77 8.24 -0.71
N GLY A 106 -14.79 7.80 0.09
CA GLY A 106 -14.28 8.56 1.24
C GLY A 106 -13.58 9.87 0.84
N ILE A 107 -13.23 10.02 -0.44
CA ILE A 107 -12.70 11.26 -1.02
C ILE A 107 -13.69 11.74 -2.09
N PRO A 108 -14.31 12.93 -1.95
CA PRO A 108 -15.26 13.45 -2.93
C PRO A 108 -14.68 13.50 -4.34
N GLY A 109 -15.40 12.95 -5.33
CA GLY A 109 -14.95 12.86 -6.71
C GLY A 109 -13.97 11.73 -7.03
N TYR A 110 -13.51 10.96 -6.04
CA TYR A 110 -12.60 9.83 -6.28
C TYR A 110 -13.38 8.55 -6.56
N SER A 111 -12.86 7.71 -7.45
CA SER A 111 -13.49 6.45 -7.84
C SER A 111 -12.45 5.36 -8.13
N ALA A 112 -12.91 4.12 -8.19
CA ALA A 112 -12.08 2.99 -8.61
C ALA A 112 -11.53 3.16 -10.03
N GLU A 113 -12.29 3.79 -10.93
CA GLU A 113 -11.87 4.08 -12.29
C GLU A 113 -10.74 5.13 -12.32
N LEU A 114 -10.88 6.22 -11.57
CA LEU A 114 -9.82 7.22 -11.44
C LEU A 114 -8.56 6.62 -10.81
N ALA A 115 -8.71 5.76 -9.81
CA ALA A 115 -7.58 5.05 -9.20
C ALA A 115 -6.85 4.12 -10.19
N ALA A 116 -7.58 3.50 -11.10
CA ALA A 116 -7.00 2.60 -12.11
C ALA A 116 -6.35 3.34 -13.28
N THR A 117 -6.68 4.62 -13.52
CA THR A 117 -6.30 5.31 -14.77
C THR A 117 -5.52 6.61 -14.59
N LYS A 118 -5.82 7.39 -13.55
CA LYS A 118 -5.27 8.75 -13.39
C LYS A 118 -4.63 9.01 -12.03
N ILE A 119 -5.27 8.56 -10.94
CA ILE A 119 -4.90 8.94 -9.56
C ILE A 119 -4.77 7.66 -8.72
N PRO A 120 -3.68 6.90 -8.86
CA PRO A 120 -3.51 5.62 -8.20
C PRO A 120 -3.51 5.76 -6.67
N SER A 121 -4.20 4.86 -5.98
CA SER A 121 -4.30 4.87 -4.51
C SER A 121 -2.97 4.56 -3.81
N GLY A 122 -2.10 3.82 -4.51
CA GLY A 122 -0.83 3.39 -3.95
C GLY A 122 -0.91 2.32 -2.83
N TRP A 123 -2.10 1.88 -2.42
CA TRP A 123 -2.29 0.85 -1.38
C TRP A 123 -2.40 -0.56 -1.91
N ILE A 124 -2.83 -0.73 -3.15
CA ILE A 124 -2.96 -2.02 -3.80
C ILE A 124 -1.75 -2.20 -4.71
N ALA A 125 -0.90 -3.20 -4.40
CA ALA A 125 0.21 -3.57 -5.27
C ALA A 125 -0.32 -4.18 -6.58
N GLY A 126 0.27 -3.78 -7.68
CA GLY A 126 -0.12 -4.23 -9.02
C GLY A 126 -0.20 -3.09 -10.03
N PRO A 127 -1.17 -3.09 -10.94
CA PRO A 127 -1.25 -2.09 -12.02
C PRO A 127 -1.24 -0.64 -11.55
N GLN A 128 -1.88 -0.32 -10.43
CA GLN A 128 -1.84 1.04 -9.88
C GLN A 128 -0.44 1.45 -9.40
N THR A 129 0.35 0.51 -8.88
CA THR A 129 1.73 0.79 -8.48
C THR A 129 2.61 1.08 -9.69
N GLN A 130 2.41 0.32 -10.78
CA GLN A 130 3.10 0.57 -12.05
C GLN A 130 2.70 1.91 -12.65
N LEU A 131 1.40 2.22 -12.68
CA LEU A 131 0.90 3.52 -13.14
C LEU A 131 1.55 4.68 -12.36
N LEU A 132 1.65 4.56 -11.04
CA LEU A 132 2.28 5.58 -10.21
C LEU A 132 3.78 5.74 -10.51
N ALA A 133 4.49 4.63 -10.75
CA ALA A 133 5.89 4.66 -11.17
C ALA A 133 6.09 5.35 -12.52
N ASP A 134 5.20 5.05 -13.47
CA ASP A 134 5.25 5.63 -14.82
C ASP A 134 4.94 7.13 -14.78
N GLN A 135 3.95 7.54 -13.98
CA GLN A 135 3.63 8.95 -13.77
C GLN A 135 4.77 9.72 -13.09
N LEU A 136 5.42 9.12 -12.09
CA LEU A 136 6.58 9.75 -11.43
C LEU A 136 7.72 9.98 -12.46
N LYS A 137 8.01 8.99 -13.29
CA LYS A 137 9.03 9.10 -14.35
C LYS A 137 8.67 10.13 -15.43
N ALA A 138 7.38 10.23 -15.76
CA ALA A 138 6.87 11.17 -16.78
C ALA A 138 6.65 12.58 -16.22
N MET A 139 6.80 12.80 -14.92
CA MET A 139 6.57 14.11 -14.30
C MET A 139 7.52 15.16 -14.86
N PRO A 140 7.01 16.30 -15.37
CA PRO A 140 7.87 17.36 -15.93
C PRO A 140 8.81 17.92 -14.87
N GLN A 141 9.93 18.50 -15.31
CA GLN A 141 10.86 19.18 -14.39
C GLN A 141 10.13 20.29 -13.62
N GLY A 142 10.30 20.29 -12.30
CA GLY A 142 9.58 21.22 -11.41
C GLY A 142 8.13 20.84 -11.11
N GLY A 143 7.67 19.68 -11.58
CA GLY A 143 6.32 19.17 -11.29
C GLY A 143 6.10 18.94 -9.81
N THR A 144 4.83 18.77 -9.42
CA THR A 144 4.44 18.51 -8.03
C THR A 144 3.89 17.10 -7.88
N PHE A 145 4.50 16.33 -6.98
CA PHE A 145 3.96 15.05 -6.51
C PHE A 145 3.11 15.32 -5.25
N CYS A 146 1.80 15.16 -5.38
CA CYS A 146 0.87 15.33 -4.27
C CYS A 146 0.46 13.97 -3.70
N LEU A 147 0.66 13.76 -2.41
CA LEU A 147 0.25 12.58 -1.68
C LEU A 147 -0.82 12.96 -0.68
N VAL A 148 -1.99 12.34 -0.79
CA VAL A 148 -3.11 12.53 0.13
C VAL A 148 -3.09 11.40 1.16
N ALA A 149 -2.76 11.71 2.42
CA ALA A 149 -2.80 10.75 3.50
C ALA A 149 -4.24 10.51 3.96
N PRO A 150 -4.64 9.27 4.27
CA PRO A 150 -5.97 8.99 4.76
C PRO A 150 -6.15 9.38 6.23
N PRO A 151 -7.41 9.62 6.69
CA PRO A 151 -7.71 9.76 8.12
C PRO A 151 -7.52 8.42 8.86
N ASN A 152 -7.37 8.48 10.18
CA ASN A 152 -7.35 7.29 11.03
C ASN A 152 -8.77 6.69 11.18
N PRO A 153 -8.89 5.34 11.36
CA PRO A 153 -7.83 4.33 11.23
C PRO A 153 -7.62 3.90 9.78
N TYR A 154 -6.39 3.55 9.43
CA TYR A 154 -6.09 3.01 8.10
C TYR A 154 -4.96 1.98 8.15
N ARG A 155 -4.84 1.18 7.09
CA ARG A 155 -3.80 0.16 6.97
C ARG A 155 -2.44 0.81 6.73
N CYS A 156 -1.38 0.26 7.39
CA CYS A 156 0.00 0.69 7.23
C CYS A 156 0.20 2.19 7.53
N PRO A 157 0.04 2.61 8.80
CA PRO A 157 0.10 4.02 9.17
C PRO A 157 1.36 4.78 8.72
N PRO A 158 2.58 4.22 8.67
CA PRO A 158 3.75 4.94 8.16
C PRO A 158 3.82 5.00 6.62
N GLY A 159 3.02 4.21 5.90
CA GLY A 159 3.14 4.03 4.44
C GLY A 159 3.12 5.32 3.60
N PRO A 160 2.24 6.30 3.83
CA PRO A 160 2.27 7.57 3.11
C PRO A 160 3.59 8.31 3.26
N TYR A 161 4.12 8.34 4.46
CA TYR A 161 5.32 9.12 4.81
C TYR A 161 6.59 8.43 4.33
N GLU A 162 6.65 7.11 4.37
CA GLU A 162 7.68 6.29 3.73
C GLU A 162 7.72 6.56 2.22
N ARG A 163 6.56 6.55 1.57
CA ARG A 163 6.45 6.84 0.13
C ARG A 163 6.90 8.25 -0.20
N ALA A 164 6.53 9.24 0.62
CA ALA A 164 7.00 10.60 0.46
C ALA A 164 8.53 10.68 0.54
N ALA A 165 9.16 9.95 1.47
CA ALA A 165 10.61 9.88 1.58
C ALA A 165 11.26 9.27 0.32
N LEU A 166 10.76 8.13 -0.14
CA LEU A 166 11.28 7.45 -1.34
C LEU A 166 11.15 8.32 -2.60
N VAL A 167 10.01 8.99 -2.78
CA VAL A 167 9.79 9.90 -3.91
C VAL A 167 10.70 11.13 -3.80
N THR A 168 10.89 11.68 -2.60
CA THR A 168 11.82 12.81 -2.38
C THR A 168 13.24 12.43 -2.75
N GLU A 169 13.70 11.26 -2.34
CA GLU A 169 15.03 10.73 -2.67
C GLU A 169 15.19 10.52 -4.20
N TRP A 170 14.17 9.96 -4.85
CA TRP A 170 14.15 9.78 -6.29
C TRP A 170 14.20 11.13 -7.03
N CYS A 171 13.36 12.08 -6.61
CA CYS A 171 13.31 13.41 -7.21
C CYS A 171 14.62 14.18 -7.01
N ALA A 172 15.29 14.03 -5.87
CA ALA A 172 16.59 14.66 -5.66
C ALA A 172 17.62 14.30 -6.75
N LYS A 173 17.51 13.10 -7.33
CA LYS A 173 18.41 12.59 -8.38
C LYS A 173 17.92 12.88 -9.80
N HIS A 174 16.60 12.81 -10.04
CA HIS A 174 16.03 12.78 -11.39
C HIS A 174 15.21 14.03 -11.75
N ASN A 175 14.67 14.72 -10.73
CA ASN A 175 13.88 15.94 -10.89
C ASN A 175 14.08 16.87 -9.69
N PRO A 176 15.29 17.47 -9.56
CA PRO A 176 15.70 18.20 -8.35
C PRO A 176 14.91 19.49 -8.09
N THR A 177 14.08 19.93 -9.03
CA THR A 177 13.19 21.08 -8.89
C THR A 177 11.74 20.68 -8.56
N ALA A 178 11.43 19.39 -8.52
CA ALA A 178 10.11 18.89 -8.14
C ALA A 178 9.73 19.25 -6.71
N LYS A 179 8.42 19.36 -6.45
CA LYS A 179 7.86 19.51 -5.11
C LYS A 179 7.15 18.22 -4.70
N ILE A 180 7.29 17.85 -3.44
CA ILE A 180 6.59 16.71 -2.85
C ILE A 180 5.73 17.27 -1.71
N ILE A 181 4.42 17.13 -1.82
CA ILE A 181 3.47 17.63 -0.84
C ILE A 181 2.70 16.46 -0.26
N VAL A 182 2.74 16.31 1.06
CA VAL A 182 1.86 15.40 1.79
C VAL A 182 0.76 16.23 2.43
N THR A 183 -0.46 16.11 1.94
CA THR A 183 -1.65 16.69 2.61
C THR A 183 -2.25 15.66 3.56
N ASP A 184 -2.46 16.04 4.81
CA ASP A 184 -2.73 15.12 5.87
C ASP A 184 -3.85 15.65 6.78
N PRO A 185 -4.99 14.91 6.93
CA PRO A 185 -6.07 15.27 7.86
C PRO A 185 -5.71 14.99 9.32
N LYS A 186 -4.42 14.87 9.64
CA LYS A 186 -3.88 14.59 10.97
C LYS A 186 -2.74 15.54 11.32
N ASN A 187 -2.46 15.71 12.60
CA ASN A 187 -1.33 16.48 13.10
C ASN A 187 -0.16 15.60 13.58
N ASN A 188 -0.34 14.28 13.54
CA ASN A 188 0.65 13.28 13.91
C ASN A 188 0.43 11.97 13.14
N PHE A 189 1.42 11.09 13.20
CA PHE A 189 1.33 9.75 12.65
C PHE A 189 2.25 8.78 13.39
N VAL A 190 2.06 7.49 13.17
CA VAL A 190 2.92 6.47 13.80
C VAL A 190 4.36 6.63 13.32
N THR A 191 5.31 6.66 14.25
CA THR A 191 6.75 6.86 13.99
C THR A 191 7.13 8.27 13.47
N ASP A 192 6.27 9.26 13.67
CA ASP A 192 6.46 10.62 13.18
C ASP A 192 7.81 11.22 13.60
N GLU A 193 8.21 11.15 14.86
CA GLU A 193 9.48 11.72 15.33
C GLU A 193 10.69 11.15 14.58
N THR A 194 10.70 9.83 14.34
CA THR A 194 11.77 9.17 13.58
C THR A 194 11.79 9.62 12.13
N MET A 195 10.61 9.68 11.50
CA MET A 195 10.47 10.10 10.10
C MET A 195 10.84 11.57 9.93
N LEU A 196 10.35 12.46 10.79
CA LEU A 196 10.65 13.89 10.73
C LEU A 196 12.15 14.17 10.91
N LEU A 197 12.82 13.46 11.82
CA LEU A 197 14.28 13.54 11.95
C LEU A 197 15.00 12.99 10.71
N GLY A 198 14.53 11.89 10.15
CA GLY A 198 15.06 11.36 8.89
C GLY A 198 14.93 12.37 7.75
N TRP A 199 13.76 12.94 7.55
CA TRP A 199 13.51 13.97 6.54
C TRP A 199 14.35 15.23 6.77
N ASN A 200 14.48 15.65 8.02
CA ASN A 200 15.32 16.80 8.37
C ASN A 200 16.79 16.55 7.99
N ARG A 201 17.35 15.42 8.39
CA ARG A 201 18.77 15.10 8.15
C ARG A 201 19.08 14.84 6.68
N LEU A 202 18.21 14.11 5.99
CA LEU A 202 18.43 13.71 4.61
C LEU A 202 18.05 14.81 3.61
N TYR A 203 16.91 15.46 3.84
CA TYR A 203 16.34 16.41 2.87
C TYR A 203 16.33 17.86 3.33
N GLY A 204 16.74 18.14 4.56
CA GLY A 204 16.70 19.50 5.11
C GLY A 204 15.31 19.98 5.51
N PHE A 205 14.37 19.01 5.76
CA PHE A 205 13.00 19.31 6.15
C PHE A 205 12.96 20.15 7.44
N SER A 206 12.09 21.16 7.48
CA SER A 206 11.89 21.99 8.67
C SER A 206 11.02 21.26 9.68
N ILE A 207 11.54 21.01 10.88
CA ILE A 207 10.78 20.37 11.95
C ILE A 207 9.60 21.27 12.34
N PRO A 208 8.36 20.75 12.33
CA PRO A 208 7.18 21.54 12.73
C PRO A 208 7.27 22.02 14.20
N ALA A 209 6.68 23.17 14.49
CA ALA A 209 6.80 23.85 15.78
C ALA A 209 6.39 22.99 16.99
N ASP A 210 5.36 22.16 16.84
CA ASP A 210 4.87 21.24 17.86
C ASP A 210 5.79 20.05 18.15
N TYR A 211 6.78 19.80 17.30
CA TYR A 211 7.80 18.77 17.49
C TYR A 211 9.14 19.31 18.00
N LYS A 212 9.37 20.64 17.91
CA LYS A 212 10.65 21.25 18.23
C LYS A 212 11.13 20.93 19.64
N ALA A 213 10.27 21.03 20.64
CA ALA A 213 10.63 20.76 22.04
C ALA A 213 11.26 19.35 22.25
N ARG A 214 10.89 18.39 21.41
CA ARG A 214 11.37 17.01 21.48
C ARG A 214 12.53 16.72 20.55
N LEU A 215 12.56 17.36 19.38
CA LEU A 215 13.42 16.98 18.27
C LEU A 215 14.59 17.94 18.01
N ASP A 216 14.50 19.22 18.37
CA ASP A 216 15.52 20.23 18.02
C ASP A 216 16.94 19.85 18.44
N LYS A 217 17.11 19.19 19.58
CA LYS A 217 18.44 18.72 20.03
C LYS A 217 19.09 17.67 19.15
N TYR A 218 18.29 17.03 18.25
CA TYR A 218 18.75 16.00 17.32
C TYR A 218 18.69 16.46 15.86
N ALA A 219 18.02 17.59 15.60
CA ALA A 219 17.79 18.10 14.27
C ALA A 219 19.01 18.85 13.72
N SER A 220 19.15 18.82 12.41
CA SER A 220 20.04 19.69 11.65
C SER A 220 19.29 20.98 11.25
N PRO A 221 19.98 22.07 10.90
CA PRO A 221 19.33 23.23 10.31
C PRO A 221 18.51 22.85 9.09
N ALA A 222 17.30 23.40 8.99
CA ALA A 222 16.49 23.23 7.78
C ALA A 222 17.18 23.85 6.57
N ARG A 223 17.02 23.22 5.38
CA ARG A 223 17.62 23.70 4.16
C ARG A 223 16.60 24.40 3.26
N PRO A 224 16.95 25.51 2.62
CA PRO A 224 16.04 26.24 1.73
C PRO A 224 15.68 25.47 0.45
N ASP A 225 16.50 24.49 0.08
CA ASP A 225 16.30 23.63 -1.08
C ASP A 225 15.44 22.38 -0.77
N CYS A 226 14.94 22.23 0.44
CA CYS A 226 14.01 21.14 0.78
C CYS A 226 12.74 21.23 -0.07
N ARG A 227 12.40 20.11 -0.73
CA ARG A 227 11.25 20.01 -1.63
C ARG A 227 10.08 19.26 -1.03
N LEU A 228 10.28 18.70 0.17
CA LEU A 228 9.24 17.96 0.90
C LEU A 228 8.48 18.90 1.84
N GLU A 229 7.17 18.89 1.71
CA GLU A 229 6.24 19.62 2.57
C GLU A 229 5.23 18.67 3.18
N TRP A 230 4.95 18.81 4.46
CA TRP A 230 3.86 18.10 5.16
C TRP A 230 2.86 19.12 5.67
N VAL A 231 1.70 19.14 5.04
CA VAL A 231 0.58 20.02 5.38
C VAL A 231 -0.31 19.29 6.37
N GLN A 232 -0.16 19.58 7.65
CA GLN A 232 -0.93 18.99 8.74
C GLN A 232 -2.38 19.52 8.76
N GLU A 233 -3.30 18.82 9.45
CA GLU A 233 -4.70 19.25 9.64
C GLU A 233 -4.81 20.72 10.09
N LYS A 234 -4.04 21.11 11.11
CA LYS A 234 -3.99 22.49 11.65
C LYS A 234 -3.53 23.55 10.64
N GLN A 235 -2.91 23.12 9.54
CA GLN A 235 -2.46 23.95 8.42
C GLN A 235 -3.43 23.88 7.23
N GLY A 236 -4.60 23.22 7.40
CA GLY A 236 -5.57 22.99 6.35
C GLY A 236 -5.35 21.72 5.54
N GLY A 237 -4.48 20.84 6.00
CA GLY A 237 -4.28 19.49 5.42
C GLY A 237 -5.57 18.69 5.52
N ARG A 238 -6.02 18.14 4.39
CA ARG A 238 -7.25 17.34 4.26
C ARG A 238 -7.21 16.58 2.95
N PRO A 239 -8.03 15.53 2.81
CA PRO A 239 -8.29 14.98 1.49
C PRO A 239 -8.84 16.08 0.58
N LEU A 240 -8.16 16.32 -0.52
CA LEU A 240 -8.63 17.29 -1.52
C LEU A 240 -9.79 16.65 -2.28
N ALA A 241 -10.86 17.41 -2.54
CA ALA A 241 -11.86 16.99 -3.50
C ALA A 241 -11.19 16.87 -4.88
N ILE A 242 -11.48 15.78 -5.58
CA ILE A 242 -10.93 15.55 -6.91
C ILE A 242 -11.93 16.14 -7.90
N ASP A 243 -11.48 17.14 -8.63
CA ASP A 243 -12.18 17.60 -9.83
C ASP A 243 -11.78 16.68 -10.99
N ALA A 244 -12.74 15.91 -11.47
CA ALA A 244 -12.55 14.96 -12.56
C ALA A 244 -12.80 15.55 -13.95
N SER A 245 -13.09 16.86 -14.05
CA SER A 245 -13.31 17.56 -15.32
C SER A 245 -12.04 17.69 -16.19
#